data_485c318993e4be2875b9397dd2f106af
#
_entry.id   485c318993e4be2875b9397dd2f106af
#
_cell.length_a   1.000
_cell.length_b   1.000
_cell.length_c   1.000
_cell.angle_alpha   90.00
_cell.angle_beta   90.00
_cell.angle_gamma   90.00
#
_symmetry.space_group_name_H-M   'P 1'
#
loop_
_entity.id
_entity.type
_entity.pdbx_description
1 polymer ?
#
loop_
_entity_poly.entity_id
_entity_poly.type
_entity_poly.pdbx_seq_one_letter_code
_entity_poly.pdbx_strand_id
1 'polypeptide(L)'
;SEMCIRDRNKSDIRKVISESILADGMSPVIDLKKSHGSWLVDKVNGKEYLDLFSMFASLSVGYNHPYVVEQSERLKIAAINKPTNSDVYSQEMAEFVHTFKRVAQPDYLPLTFFIEGGGLAVENALKAAFDWKRRKNLAKGSSAKGEKVIHFQQCFHGRTGYTMSLTDSPDKRKVMYFPKFDWPRITNPKITFPIEENLEHIIELEKKAISEIKDAINANPDNIASIIIEPIQGEGG
;
A
#
# COMPACT_ATOMS: atom_id res chain seq x y z
N SER A 1 -30.96 2.35 -29.18
CA SER A 1 -30.05 3.27 -28.45
C SER A 1 -29.75 2.63 -27.11
N GLU A 2 -28.51 2.30 -26.88
CA GLU A 2 -28.04 1.82 -25.57
C GLU A 2 -28.29 2.94 -24.53
N MET A 3 -29.17 2.65 -23.60
CA MET A 3 -29.53 3.59 -22.53
C MET A 3 -28.30 3.82 -21.68
N CYS A 4 -27.81 5.07 -21.64
CA CYS A 4 -26.66 5.44 -20.84
C CYS A 4 -26.90 5.05 -19.38
N ILE A 5 -25.87 4.57 -18.67
CA ILE A 5 -25.97 4.20 -17.24
C ILE A 5 -26.50 5.34 -16.36
N ARG A 6 -26.39 6.60 -16.82
CA ARG A 6 -26.95 7.78 -16.14
C ARG A 6 -28.47 7.76 -16.07
N ASP A 7 -29.13 7.07 -17.00
CA ASP A 7 -30.58 6.99 -17.12
C ASP A 7 -31.16 5.73 -16.44
N ARG A 8 -30.29 4.81 -15.96
CA ARG A 8 -30.69 3.63 -15.19
C ARG A 8 -31.07 3.98 -13.76
N ASN A 9 -31.96 3.17 -13.18
CA ASN A 9 -32.30 3.31 -11.78
C ASN A 9 -31.03 3.17 -10.90
N LYS A 10 -30.91 4.02 -9.87
CA LYS A 10 -29.76 4.02 -8.95
C LYS A 10 -29.51 2.65 -8.27
N SER A 11 -30.59 1.86 -8.08
CA SER A 11 -30.50 0.49 -7.55
C SER A 11 -29.76 -0.48 -8.46
N ASP A 12 -29.62 -0.19 -9.76
CA ASP A 12 -29.02 -1.09 -10.73
C ASP A 12 -27.50 -0.95 -10.83
N ILE A 13 -26.91 0.03 -10.16
CA ILE A 13 -25.46 0.32 -10.27
C ILE A 13 -24.62 -0.90 -9.93
N ARG A 14 -24.85 -1.54 -8.78
CA ARG A 14 -24.10 -2.75 -8.40
C ARG A 14 -24.34 -3.92 -9.36
N LYS A 15 -25.56 -4.08 -9.85
CA LYS A 15 -25.90 -5.10 -10.84
C LYS A 15 -25.09 -4.92 -12.11
N VAL A 16 -25.06 -3.70 -12.64
CA VAL A 16 -24.26 -3.37 -13.84
C VAL A 16 -22.77 -3.65 -13.63
N ILE A 17 -22.21 -3.28 -12.45
CA ILE A 17 -20.84 -3.55 -12.12
C ILE A 17 -20.57 -5.06 -12.07
N SER A 18 -21.44 -5.82 -11.42
CA SER A 18 -21.30 -7.27 -11.24
C SER A 18 -21.47 -8.09 -12.53
N GLU A 19 -21.99 -7.50 -13.60
CA GLU A 19 -22.06 -8.13 -14.92
C GLU A 19 -20.66 -8.38 -15.53
N SER A 20 -19.65 -7.59 -15.13
CA SER A 20 -18.32 -7.64 -15.74
C SER A 20 -17.17 -7.76 -14.76
N ILE A 21 -17.34 -7.36 -13.49
CA ILE A 21 -16.31 -7.44 -12.47
C ILE A 21 -16.84 -8.05 -11.17
N LEU A 22 -15.94 -8.60 -10.36
CA LEU A 22 -16.27 -9.08 -9.02
C LEU A 22 -16.68 -7.91 -8.12
N ALA A 23 -17.98 -7.78 -7.83
CA ALA A 23 -18.53 -6.70 -7.01
C ALA A 23 -18.76 -7.15 -5.56
N ASP A 24 -17.68 -7.61 -4.89
CA ASP A 24 -17.68 -8.12 -3.51
C ASP A 24 -17.38 -7.06 -2.45
N GLY A 25 -17.29 -5.80 -2.85
CA GLY A 25 -17.07 -4.67 -1.94
C GLY A 25 -18.26 -4.36 -1.03
N MET A 26 -18.09 -3.34 -0.18
CA MET A 26 -19.10 -2.85 0.75
C MET A 26 -20.39 -2.43 0.02
N SER A 27 -21.51 -2.48 0.74
CA SER A 27 -22.83 -2.23 0.14
C SER A 27 -23.10 -0.80 -0.36
N PRO A 28 -22.61 0.29 0.27
CA PRO A 28 -22.88 1.64 -0.20
C PRO A 28 -22.34 1.92 -1.60
N VAL A 29 -23.07 2.68 -2.39
CA VAL A 29 -22.61 3.27 -3.66
C VAL A 29 -22.35 4.75 -3.44
N ILE A 30 -21.12 5.19 -3.61
CA ILE A 30 -20.71 6.55 -3.28
C ILE A 30 -21.40 7.58 -4.17
N ASP A 31 -22.08 8.56 -3.57
CA ASP A 31 -22.45 9.79 -4.26
C ASP A 31 -21.28 10.79 -4.15
N LEU A 32 -20.43 10.85 -5.17
CA LEU A 32 -19.25 11.72 -5.19
C LEU A 32 -19.60 13.23 -5.07
N LYS A 33 -20.81 13.62 -5.41
CA LYS A 33 -21.24 15.04 -5.32
C LYS A 33 -21.73 15.41 -3.93
N LYS A 34 -22.36 14.47 -3.22
CA LYS A 34 -22.98 14.73 -1.92
C LYS A 34 -22.08 14.32 -0.75
N SER A 35 -21.18 13.39 -0.94
CA SER A 35 -20.20 13.01 0.11
C SER A 35 -19.33 14.22 0.45
N HIS A 36 -19.01 14.42 1.73
CA HIS A 36 -18.31 15.61 2.21
C HIS A 36 -17.50 15.32 3.47
N GLY A 37 -16.34 15.91 3.59
CA GLY A 37 -15.44 15.69 4.72
C GLY A 37 -15.22 14.19 4.96
N SER A 38 -15.53 13.70 6.15
CA SER A 38 -15.46 12.27 6.52
C SER A 38 -16.78 11.52 6.32
N TRP A 39 -17.74 12.07 5.58
CA TRP A 39 -19.06 11.45 5.39
C TRP A 39 -19.25 10.96 3.97
N LEU A 40 -19.43 9.64 3.84
CA LEU A 40 -19.84 8.99 2.61
C LEU A 40 -21.36 9.00 2.51
N VAL A 41 -21.91 9.57 1.43
CA VAL A 41 -23.34 9.54 1.14
C VAL A 41 -23.63 8.42 0.15
N ASP A 42 -24.54 7.53 0.50
CA ASP A 42 -24.98 6.46 -0.40
C ASP A 42 -25.92 7.04 -1.48
N LYS A 43 -25.51 6.88 -2.71
CA LYS A 43 -26.26 7.36 -3.88
C LYS A 43 -27.63 6.68 -4.04
N VAL A 44 -27.78 5.45 -3.56
CA VAL A 44 -28.99 4.66 -3.73
C VAL A 44 -30.09 5.16 -2.80
N ASN A 45 -29.80 5.30 -1.53
CA ASN A 45 -30.78 5.61 -0.48
C ASN A 45 -30.57 6.94 0.23
N GLY A 46 -29.46 7.64 -0.03
CA GLY A 46 -29.13 8.92 0.58
C GLY A 46 -28.62 8.82 2.04
N LYS A 47 -28.39 7.62 2.56
CA LYS A 47 -27.88 7.43 3.91
C LYS A 47 -26.43 7.90 4.01
N GLU A 48 -26.09 8.53 5.11
CA GLU A 48 -24.74 8.96 5.42
C GLU A 48 -24.02 7.94 6.32
N TYR A 49 -22.76 7.71 6.03
CA TYR A 49 -21.87 6.83 6.79
C TYR A 49 -20.61 7.61 7.16
N LEU A 50 -20.19 7.52 8.41
CA LEU A 50 -18.86 8.00 8.81
C LEU A 50 -17.80 7.11 8.15
N ASP A 51 -16.97 7.69 7.31
CA ASP A 51 -15.91 6.97 6.61
C ASP A 51 -14.68 6.78 7.51
N LEU A 52 -14.57 5.59 8.10
CA LEU A 52 -13.38 5.14 8.83
C LEU A 52 -12.46 4.28 7.95
N PHE A 53 -12.82 4.09 6.69
CA PHE A 53 -12.06 3.29 5.74
C PHE A 53 -11.04 4.14 4.95
N SER A 54 -11.36 5.41 4.68
CA SER A 54 -10.54 6.39 3.96
C SER A 54 -9.98 5.89 2.61
N MET A 55 -10.60 4.89 2.02
CA MET A 55 -10.16 4.25 0.77
C MET A 55 -8.69 3.82 0.82
N PHE A 56 -8.27 3.12 1.88
CA PHE A 56 -6.87 2.75 2.15
C PHE A 56 -5.93 3.97 2.17
N ALA A 57 -6.35 5.05 2.82
CA ALA A 57 -5.64 6.34 2.90
C ALA A 57 -5.46 7.09 1.56
N SER A 58 -6.06 6.63 0.46
CA SER A 58 -6.06 7.38 -0.81
C SER A 58 -6.95 8.62 -0.78
N LEU A 59 -7.87 8.72 0.19
CA LEU A 59 -8.77 9.85 0.42
C LEU A 59 -8.48 10.53 1.77
N SER A 60 -7.21 10.78 2.07
CA SER A 60 -6.74 11.26 3.37
C SER A 60 -7.29 12.61 3.80
N VAL A 61 -7.70 13.48 2.87
CA VAL A 61 -8.33 14.79 3.16
C VAL A 61 -9.85 14.76 3.14
N GLY A 62 -10.45 13.57 2.94
CA GLY A 62 -11.90 13.40 2.86
C GLY A 62 -12.51 13.82 1.51
N TYR A 63 -13.86 13.76 1.45
CA TYR A 63 -14.63 14.05 0.25
C TYR A 63 -14.81 15.56 0.06
N ASN A 64 -14.65 16.00 -1.18
CA ASN A 64 -14.94 17.39 -1.61
C ASN A 64 -14.31 18.45 -0.69
N HIS A 65 -13.04 18.24 -0.29
CA HIS A 65 -12.33 19.21 0.52
C HIS A 65 -12.34 20.60 -0.16
N PRO A 66 -12.73 21.68 0.53
CA PRO A 66 -12.95 23.00 -0.09
C PRO A 66 -11.76 23.48 -0.93
N TYR A 67 -10.55 23.39 -0.39
CA TYR A 67 -9.34 23.77 -1.13
C TYR A 67 -9.14 22.97 -2.43
N VAL A 68 -9.43 21.66 -2.43
CA VAL A 68 -9.32 20.83 -3.63
C VAL A 68 -10.38 21.23 -4.65
N VAL A 69 -11.60 21.55 -4.21
CA VAL A 69 -12.68 22.03 -5.08
C VAL A 69 -12.32 23.39 -5.70
N GLU A 70 -11.72 24.30 -4.94
CA GLU A 70 -11.22 25.58 -5.47
C GLU A 70 -10.17 25.42 -6.57
N GLN A 71 -9.38 24.34 -6.53
CA GLN A 71 -8.36 24.01 -7.54
C GLN A 71 -8.93 23.24 -8.75
N SER A 72 -10.25 23.11 -8.88
CA SER A 72 -10.89 22.23 -9.87
C SER A 72 -10.47 22.51 -11.32
N GLU A 73 -10.31 23.77 -11.74
CA GLU A 73 -9.89 24.10 -13.10
C GLU A 73 -8.44 23.62 -13.40
N ARG A 74 -7.55 23.76 -12.42
CA ARG A 74 -6.18 23.24 -12.54
C ARG A 74 -6.18 21.69 -12.59
N LEU A 75 -6.94 21.05 -11.72
CA LEU A 75 -7.07 19.58 -11.71
C LEU A 75 -7.71 19.06 -13.00
N LYS A 76 -8.64 19.81 -13.58
CA LYS A 76 -9.26 19.46 -14.87
C LYS A 76 -8.25 19.39 -16.02
N ILE A 77 -7.32 20.32 -16.07
CA ILE A 77 -6.25 20.32 -17.09
C ILE A 77 -5.40 19.04 -16.94
N ALA A 78 -4.98 18.70 -15.73
CA ALA A 78 -4.22 17.49 -15.44
C ALA A 78 -5.04 16.20 -15.69
N ALA A 79 -6.35 16.22 -15.46
CA ALA A 79 -7.23 15.08 -15.71
C ALA A 79 -7.47 14.82 -17.20
N ILE A 80 -7.51 15.88 -18.02
CA ILE A 80 -7.68 15.77 -19.49
C ILE A 80 -6.37 15.33 -20.14
N ASN A 81 -5.25 15.87 -19.69
CA ASN A 81 -3.93 15.62 -20.25
C ASN A 81 -3.14 14.73 -19.30
N LYS A 82 -2.99 13.46 -19.64
CA LYS A 82 -2.26 12.47 -18.82
C LYS A 82 -1.00 11.99 -19.52
N PRO A 83 0.00 12.86 -19.72
CA PRO A 83 1.27 12.43 -20.28
C PRO A 83 1.99 11.52 -19.27
N THR A 84 2.76 10.57 -19.79
CA THR A 84 3.76 9.92 -18.94
C THR A 84 4.91 10.89 -18.69
N ASN A 85 5.33 11.03 -17.44
CA ASN A 85 6.43 11.92 -17.05
C ASN A 85 7.79 11.20 -16.94
N SER A 86 7.92 10.02 -17.56
CA SER A 86 9.20 9.30 -17.59
C SER A 86 10.23 9.97 -18.52
N ASP A 87 9.77 10.46 -19.67
CA ASP A 87 10.64 10.98 -20.74
C ASP A 87 10.38 12.44 -21.07
N VAL A 88 9.19 12.94 -20.76
CA VAL A 88 8.78 14.33 -20.97
C VAL A 88 8.18 14.88 -19.69
N TYR A 89 8.62 16.04 -19.27
CA TYR A 89 8.24 16.63 -17.98
C TYR A 89 7.23 17.76 -18.17
N SER A 90 6.41 17.97 -17.11
CA SER A 90 5.46 19.08 -17.05
C SER A 90 5.78 20.02 -15.87
N GLN A 91 5.25 21.23 -15.94
CA GLN A 91 5.35 22.18 -14.82
C GLN A 91 4.66 21.63 -13.57
N GLU A 92 3.49 20.99 -13.73
CA GLU A 92 2.71 20.41 -12.63
C GLU A 92 3.52 19.31 -11.91
N MET A 93 4.27 18.50 -12.64
CA MET A 93 5.17 17.51 -12.05
C MET A 93 6.29 18.18 -11.25
N ALA A 94 6.89 19.24 -11.78
CA ALA A 94 7.93 19.97 -11.07
C ALA A 94 7.41 20.61 -9.77
N GLU A 95 6.22 21.20 -9.79
CA GLU A 95 5.56 21.79 -8.61
C GLU A 95 5.22 20.72 -7.57
N PHE A 96 4.74 19.55 -8.00
CA PHE A 96 4.49 18.41 -7.12
C PHE A 96 5.77 17.94 -6.44
N VAL A 97 6.82 17.68 -7.21
CA VAL A 97 8.12 17.19 -6.68
C VAL A 97 8.73 18.21 -5.71
N HIS A 98 8.69 19.51 -6.05
CA HIS A 98 9.18 20.58 -5.16
C HIS A 98 8.40 20.60 -3.84
N THR A 99 7.08 20.51 -3.90
CA THR A 99 6.24 20.50 -2.71
C THR A 99 6.47 19.24 -1.88
N PHE A 100 6.52 18.06 -2.50
CA PHE A 100 6.79 16.80 -1.84
C PHE A 100 8.13 16.81 -1.11
N LYS A 101 9.18 17.30 -1.78
CA LYS A 101 10.51 17.45 -1.16
C LYS A 101 10.46 18.33 0.09
N ARG A 102 9.72 19.42 0.05
CA ARG A 102 9.64 20.37 1.16
C ARG A 102 8.83 19.86 2.36
N VAL A 103 7.77 19.09 2.12
CA VAL A 103 6.80 18.75 3.19
C VAL A 103 6.82 17.29 3.64
N ALA A 104 7.34 16.38 2.81
CA ALA A 104 7.24 14.95 3.08
C ALA A 104 8.56 14.18 2.98
N GLN A 105 9.52 14.65 2.18
CA GLN A 105 10.76 13.94 1.97
C GLN A 105 11.78 14.28 3.06
N PRO A 106 12.26 13.28 3.85
CA PRO A 106 13.29 13.51 4.85
C PRO A 106 14.68 13.68 4.20
N ASP A 107 15.54 14.46 4.81
CA ASP A 107 16.88 14.79 4.29
C ASP A 107 17.76 13.55 4.07
N TYR A 108 17.59 12.50 4.90
CA TYR A 108 18.36 11.25 4.77
C TYR A 108 17.88 10.35 3.62
N LEU A 109 16.77 10.67 2.96
CA LEU A 109 16.26 10.02 1.74
C LEU A 109 16.12 11.06 0.62
N PRO A 110 17.23 11.54 0.04
CA PRO A 110 17.22 12.70 -0.88
C PRO A 110 16.67 12.38 -2.26
N LEU A 111 16.46 11.11 -2.60
CA LEU A 111 15.96 10.67 -3.89
C LEU A 111 14.60 9.99 -3.74
N THR A 112 13.71 10.25 -4.69
CA THR A 112 12.36 9.68 -4.73
C THR A 112 12.11 9.07 -6.09
N PHE A 113 11.43 7.93 -6.11
CA PHE A 113 10.92 7.28 -7.31
C PHE A 113 9.40 7.13 -7.18
N PHE A 114 8.67 7.77 -8.09
CA PHE A 114 7.21 7.69 -8.12
C PHE A 114 6.75 6.60 -9.08
N ILE A 115 5.83 5.76 -8.63
CA ILE A 115 5.22 4.71 -9.43
C ILE A 115 3.78 4.50 -8.97
N GLU A 116 2.93 4.03 -9.86
CA GLU A 116 1.52 3.78 -9.57
C GLU A 116 1.34 2.54 -8.69
N GLY A 117 0.70 2.74 -7.56
CA GLY A 117 0.28 1.67 -6.65
C GLY A 117 1.32 1.21 -5.63
N GLY A 118 0.85 0.94 -4.39
CA GLY A 118 1.68 0.54 -3.26
C GLY A 118 2.47 -0.75 -3.49
N GLY A 119 1.87 -1.75 -4.14
CA GLY A 119 2.55 -3.00 -4.47
C GLY A 119 3.77 -2.76 -5.38
N LEU A 120 3.64 -1.93 -6.42
CA LEU A 120 4.75 -1.58 -7.31
C LEU A 120 5.79 -0.69 -6.62
N ALA A 121 5.38 0.16 -5.68
CA ALA A 121 6.33 0.94 -4.87
C ALA A 121 7.21 0.02 -4.02
N VAL A 122 6.63 -0.99 -3.35
CA VAL A 122 7.38 -2.01 -2.61
C VAL A 122 8.28 -2.83 -3.55
N GLU A 123 7.80 -3.25 -4.72
CA GLU A 123 8.62 -3.94 -5.74
C GLU A 123 9.90 -3.15 -6.06
N ASN A 124 9.77 -1.85 -6.30
CA ASN A 124 10.93 -1.02 -6.66
C ASN A 124 11.85 -0.76 -5.48
N ALA A 125 11.32 -0.62 -4.26
CA ALA A 125 12.13 -0.56 -3.04
C ALA A 125 12.95 -1.85 -2.84
N LEU A 126 12.36 -3.01 -3.07
CA LEU A 126 13.05 -4.29 -3.01
C LEU A 126 14.13 -4.43 -4.11
N LYS A 127 13.84 -4.00 -5.34
CA LYS A 127 14.82 -3.98 -6.41
C LYS A 127 16.04 -3.13 -6.05
N ALA A 128 15.82 -1.95 -5.46
CA ALA A 128 16.89 -1.09 -4.98
C ALA A 128 17.71 -1.77 -3.86
N ALA A 129 17.03 -2.44 -2.91
CA ALA A 129 17.68 -3.17 -1.83
C ALA A 129 18.52 -4.35 -2.35
N PHE A 130 18.00 -5.10 -3.32
CA PHE A 130 18.75 -6.23 -3.95
C PHE A 130 19.98 -5.74 -4.69
N ASP A 131 19.85 -4.72 -5.54
CA ASP A 131 20.98 -4.15 -6.27
C ASP A 131 22.06 -3.62 -5.32
N TRP A 132 21.63 -2.85 -4.31
CA TRP A 132 22.55 -2.33 -3.28
C TRP A 132 23.28 -3.44 -2.54
N LYS A 133 22.56 -4.47 -2.09
CA LYS A 133 23.17 -5.58 -1.34
C LYS A 133 24.17 -6.34 -2.19
N ARG A 134 23.83 -6.66 -3.43
CA ARG A 134 24.72 -7.35 -4.36
C ARG A 134 25.97 -6.59 -4.65
N ARG A 135 25.85 -5.29 -4.96
CA ARG A 135 27.03 -4.40 -5.18
C ARG A 135 27.92 -4.33 -3.95
N LYS A 136 27.30 -4.21 -2.76
CA LYS A 136 28.03 -4.20 -1.49
C LYS A 136 28.81 -5.50 -1.23
N ASN A 137 28.21 -6.62 -1.54
CA ASN A 137 28.86 -7.94 -1.39
C ASN A 137 30.03 -8.09 -2.39
N LEU A 138 29.83 -7.76 -3.64
CA LEU A 138 30.87 -7.80 -4.67
C LEU A 138 32.05 -6.88 -4.32
N ALA A 139 31.78 -5.67 -3.83
CA ALA A 139 32.83 -4.73 -3.40
C ALA A 139 33.67 -5.24 -2.23
N LYS A 140 33.12 -6.19 -1.44
CA LYS A 140 33.86 -6.87 -0.35
C LYS A 140 34.53 -8.17 -0.79
N GLY A 141 34.48 -8.52 -2.08
CA GLY A 141 34.97 -9.80 -2.59
C GLY A 141 34.12 -11.02 -2.18
N SER A 142 32.89 -10.79 -1.71
CA SER A 142 31.93 -11.85 -1.39
C SER A 142 31.11 -12.26 -2.61
N SER A 143 30.24 -13.28 -2.44
CA SER A 143 29.34 -13.73 -3.50
C SER A 143 28.30 -12.67 -3.90
N ALA A 144 27.83 -12.68 -5.14
CA ALA A 144 26.76 -11.78 -5.63
C ALA A 144 25.36 -12.16 -5.08
N LYS A 145 25.27 -12.64 -3.83
CA LYS A 145 24.01 -12.90 -3.13
C LYS A 145 23.38 -11.60 -2.65
N GLY A 146 22.16 -11.67 -2.16
CA GLY A 146 21.39 -10.53 -1.67
C GLY A 146 19.98 -10.54 -2.24
N GLU A 147 19.27 -11.68 -2.05
CA GLU A 147 18.00 -11.99 -2.72
C GLU A 147 16.86 -12.23 -1.74
N LYS A 148 17.15 -12.29 -0.43
CA LYS A 148 16.15 -12.61 0.59
C LYS A 148 15.74 -11.37 1.36
N VAL A 149 14.48 -11.35 1.75
CA VAL A 149 13.85 -10.28 2.53
C VAL A 149 13.25 -10.88 3.79
N ILE A 150 13.62 -10.36 4.95
CA ILE A 150 12.94 -10.70 6.20
C ILE A 150 11.64 -9.92 6.29
N HIS A 151 10.56 -10.61 6.61
CA HIS A 151 9.21 -10.03 6.76
C HIS A 151 8.46 -10.71 7.90
N PHE A 152 7.31 -10.17 8.29
CA PHE A 152 6.60 -10.63 9.48
C PHE A 152 5.33 -11.41 9.13
N GLN A 153 4.86 -12.23 10.06
CA GLN A 153 3.53 -12.83 10.00
C GLN A 153 2.46 -11.72 10.00
N GLN A 154 1.30 -12.01 9.40
CA GLN A 154 0.13 -11.12 9.33
C GLN A 154 0.39 -9.77 8.63
N CYS A 155 1.44 -9.66 7.85
CA CYS A 155 1.78 -8.45 7.09
C CYS A 155 1.07 -8.40 5.73
N PHE A 156 0.91 -7.19 5.19
CA PHE A 156 0.42 -6.98 3.84
C PHE A 156 1.30 -5.95 3.10
N HIS A 157 1.97 -6.39 2.05
CA HIS A 157 2.87 -5.54 1.25
C HIS A 157 2.46 -5.44 -0.22
N GLY A 158 1.33 -6.02 -0.59
CA GLY A 158 0.83 -6.08 -1.95
C GLY A 158 0.67 -7.51 -2.48
N ARG A 159 0.26 -7.63 -3.74
CA ARG A 159 -0.01 -8.90 -4.41
C ARG A 159 0.62 -8.99 -5.80
N THR A 160 1.71 -8.28 -6.02
CA THR A 160 2.56 -8.36 -7.23
C THR A 160 3.62 -9.45 -7.06
N GLY A 161 4.57 -9.59 -7.97
CA GLY A 161 5.53 -10.68 -7.98
C GLY A 161 6.29 -10.89 -6.66
N TYR A 162 7.08 -9.90 -6.26
CA TYR A 162 7.82 -9.99 -4.98
C TYR A 162 6.91 -9.84 -3.77
N THR A 163 5.97 -8.91 -3.81
CA THR A 163 5.12 -8.61 -2.67
C THR A 163 4.18 -9.75 -2.28
N MET A 164 3.81 -10.63 -3.23
CA MET A 164 3.05 -11.85 -2.98
C MET A 164 3.80 -12.79 -2.02
N SER A 165 5.12 -12.81 -2.07
CA SER A 165 5.94 -13.63 -1.17
C SER A 165 5.99 -13.07 0.24
N LEU A 166 5.86 -11.76 0.38
CA LEU A 166 5.87 -11.07 1.66
C LEU A 166 4.52 -11.14 2.37
N THR A 167 3.43 -10.94 1.63
CA THR A 167 2.08 -10.85 2.20
C THR A 167 1.65 -12.14 2.87
N ASP A 168 1.18 -12.04 4.12
CA ASP A 168 0.61 -13.12 4.92
C ASP A 168 -0.81 -12.76 5.38
N SER A 169 -1.72 -12.71 4.41
CA SER A 169 -3.13 -12.39 4.67
C SER A 169 -3.84 -13.53 5.41
N PRO A 170 -4.73 -13.22 6.37
CA PRO A 170 -5.63 -14.21 6.98
C PRO A 170 -6.58 -14.84 5.95
N ASP A 171 -6.97 -14.11 4.90
CA ASP A 171 -7.71 -14.67 3.77
C ASP A 171 -6.76 -15.38 2.81
N LYS A 172 -6.61 -16.69 3.01
CA LYS A 172 -5.69 -17.53 2.23
C LYS A 172 -6.01 -17.54 0.73
N ARG A 173 -7.25 -17.27 0.31
CA ARG A 173 -7.63 -17.18 -1.11
C ARG A 173 -6.86 -16.10 -1.85
N LYS A 174 -6.41 -15.05 -1.14
CA LYS A 174 -5.62 -13.96 -1.72
C LYS A 174 -4.20 -14.37 -2.09
N VAL A 175 -3.66 -15.42 -1.48
CA VAL A 175 -2.22 -15.73 -1.51
C VAL A 175 -1.88 -17.20 -1.81
N MET A 176 -2.86 -18.13 -1.71
CA MET A 176 -2.63 -19.53 -2.04
C MET A 176 -2.51 -19.72 -3.56
N TYR A 177 -1.92 -20.79 -4.01
CA TYR A 177 -1.76 -21.17 -5.43
C TYR A 177 -0.83 -20.30 -6.27
N PHE A 178 -0.22 -19.25 -5.73
CA PHE A 178 0.72 -18.42 -6.46
C PHE A 178 2.17 -18.78 -6.11
N PRO A 179 3.10 -18.79 -7.09
CA PRO A 179 4.52 -18.96 -6.83
C PRO A 179 5.03 -17.90 -5.85
N LYS A 180 5.91 -18.30 -4.94
CA LYS A 180 6.49 -17.43 -3.93
C LYS A 180 7.97 -17.72 -3.76
N PHE A 181 8.72 -16.69 -3.36
CA PHE A 181 10.09 -16.86 -2.90
C PHE A 181 10.11 -17.38 -1.46
N ASP A 182 11.05 -18.27 -1.16
CA ASP A 182 11.29 -18.77 0.19
C ASP A 182 12.13 -17.76 0.99
N TRP A 183 11.46 -16.74 1.50
CA TRP A 183 12.05 -15.69 2.32
C TRP A 183 11.69 -15.86 3.81
N PRO A 184 12.61 -15.52 4.74
CA PRO A 184 12.35 -15.68 6.16
C PRO A 184 11.14 -14.86 6.65
N ARG A 185 10.16 -15.56 7.23
CA ARG A 185 8.98 -14.96 7.84
C ARG A 185 9.06 -15.07 9.35
N ILE A 186 9.05 -13.94 10.02
CA ILE A 186 9.31 -13.78 11.45
C ILE A 186 7.98 -13.65 12.22
N THR A 187 7.97 -14.10 13.46
CA THR A 187 6.85 -13.91 14.38
C THR A 187 6.50 -12.42 14.47
N ASN A 188 5.21 -12.10 14.38
CA ASN A 188 4.71 -10.75 14.60
C ASN A 188 4.63 -10.45 16.10
N PRO A 189 5.41 -9.50 16.65
CA PRO A 189 5.31 -9.10 18.05
C PRO A 189 4.11 -8.17 18.28
N LYS A 190 2.91 -8.67 17.96
CA LYS A 190 1.67 -7.92 17.99
C LYS A 190 1.33 -7.44 19.40
N ILE A 191 0.98 -6.16 19.53
CA ILE A 191 0.41 -5.61 20.77
C ILE A 191 -1.00 -6.16 20.99
N THR A 192 -1.28 -6.66 22.18
CA THR A 192 -2.60 -7.12 22.59
C THR A 192 -3.12 -6.23 23.73
N PHE A 193 -4.35 -5.76 23.59
CA PHE A 193 -5.00 -4.93 24.63
C PHE A 193 -5.81 -5.78 25.61
N PRO A 194 -5.91 -5.40 26.89
CA PRO A 194 -5.19 -4.28 27.54
C PRO A 194 -3.67 -4.53 27.61
N ILE A 195 -2.86 -3.52 27.38
CA ILE A 195 -1.41 -3.67 27.31
C ILE A 195 -0.85 -4.15 28.65
N GLU A 196 -1.34 -3.60 29.76
CA GLU A 196 -0.87 -3.88 31.11
C GLU A 196 -1.00 -5.38 31.47
N GLU A 197 -2.09 -6.01 31.04
CA GLU A 197 -2.36 -7.43 31.28
C GLU A 197 -1.56 -8.35 30.36
N ASN A 198 -1.14 -7.87 29.21
CA ASN A 198 -0.49 -8.65 28.16
C ASN A 198 1.00 -8.32 27.98
N LEU A 199 1.56 -7.43 28.81
CA LEU A 199 2.91 -6.90 28.61
C LEU A 199 3.99 -7.99 28.58
N GLU A 200 3.93 -8.95 29.50
CA GLU A 200 4.90 -10.06 29.55
C GLU A 200 4.87 -10.88 28.26
N HIS A 201 3.69 -11.21 27.77
CA HIS A 201 3.51 -11.95 26.51
C HIS A 201 4.02 -11.16 25.31
N ILE A 202 3.78 -9.85 25.25
CA ILE A 202 4.28 -8.97 24.19
C ILE A 202 5.81 -8.98 24.18
N ILE A 203 6.44 -8.85 25.36
CA ILE A 203 7.92 -8.89 25.51
C ILE A 203 8.48 -10.25 25.07
N GLU A 204 7.80 -11.36 25.36
CA GLU A 204 8.21 -12.69 24.90
C GLU A 204 8.15 -12.80 23.36
N LEU A 205 7.10 -12.28 22.73
CA LEU A 205 6.98 -12.25 21.27
C LEU A 205 8.07 -11.39 20.63
N GLU A 206 8.41 -10.25 21.22
CA GLU A 206 9.52 -9.41 20.75
C GLU A 206 10.87 -10.15 20.84
N LYS A 207 11.16 -10.79 21.96
CA LYS A 207 12.39 -11.58 22.14
C LYS A 207 12.46 -12.71 21.12
N LYS A 208 11.35 -13.39 20.88
CA LYS A 208 11.26 -14.44 19.88
C LYS A 208 11.52 -13.89 18.47
N ALA A 209 10.87 -12.80 18.09
CA ALA A 209 11.07 -12.16 16.78
C ALA A 209 12.53 -11.75 16.57
N ILE A 210 13.17 -11.15 17.57
CA ILE A 210 14.60 -10.78 17.53
C ILE A 210 15.50 -12.01 17.35
N SER A 211 15.21 -13.12 18.06
CA SER A 211 15.94 -14.38 17.88
C SER A 211 15.80 -14.91 16.46
N GLU A 212 14.56 -15.00 15.95
CA GLU A 212 14.28 -15.48 14.60
C GLU A 212 14.97 -14.62 13.51
N ILE A 213 15.05 -13.30 13.70
CA ILE A 213 15.80 -12.40 12.80
C ILE A 213 17.28 -12.76 12.79
N LYS A 214 17.90 -12.95 13.98
CA LYS A 214 19.32 -13.33 14.11
C LYS A 214 19.57 -14.68 13.44
N ASP A 215 18.70 -15.66 13.67
CA ASP A 215 18.81 -17.00 13.09
C ASP A 215 18.67 -16.94 11.56
N ALA A 216 17.73 -16.15 11.04
CA ALA A 216 17.56 -15.94 9.60
C ALA A 216 18.81 -15.32 8.96
N ILE A 217 19.44 -14.34 9.61
CA ILE A 217 20.68 -13.72 9.13
C ILE A 217 21.82 -14.74 9.15
N ASN A 218 21.99 -15.48 10.24
CA ASN A 218 23.04 -16.48 10.39
C ASN A 218 22.92 -17.64 9.40
N ALA A 219 21.68 -18.09 9.14
CA ALA A 219 21.38 -19.15 8.16
C ALA A 219 21.55 -18.69 6.70
N ASN A 220 21.60 -17.41 6.45
CA ASN A 220 21.69 -16.83 5.10
C ASN A 220 22.82 -15.80 5.00
N PRO A 221 24.09 -16.18 5.21
CA PRO A 221 25.21 -15.26 5.19
C PRO A 221 25.27 -14.52 3.85
N ASP A 222 25.38 -13.21 3.91
CA ASP A 222 25.41 -12.26 2.78
C ASP A 222 24.14 -12.23 1.89
N ASN A 223 23.11 -13.04 2.18
CA ASN A 223 21.95 -13.17 1.31
C ASN A 223 20.72 -12.35 1.75
N ILE A 224 20.68 -11.85 2.98
CA ILE A 224 19.60 -10.93 3.42
C ILE A 224 19.87 -9.54 2.85
N ALA A 225 18.97 -9.08 1.99
CA ALA A 225 19.03 -7.74 1.38
C ALA A 225 18.40 -6.68 2.26
N SER A 226 17.26 -6.99 2.86
CA SER A 226 16.49 -6.03 3.67
C SER A 226 15.58 -6.74 4.68
N ILE A 227 15.05 -5.94 5.59
CA ILE A 227 13.91 -6.26 6.45
C ILE A 227 12.79 -5.29 6.08
N ILE A 228 11.58 -5.79 5.93
CA ILE A 228 10.38 -4.97 5.72
C ILE A 228 9.41 -5.16 6.88
N ILE A 229 8.86 -4.05 7.37
CA ILE A 229 7.93 -4.04 8.51
C ILE A 229 6.87 -2.97 8.30
N GLU A 230 5.66 -3.25 8.74
CA GLU A 230 4.60 -2.26 8.93
C GLU A 230 4.63 -1.85 10.41
N PRO A 231 4.85 -0.56 10.76
CA PRO A 231 4.75 -0.09 12.15
C PRO A 231 3.36 -0.33 12.75
N ILE A 232 2.33 -0.24 11.93
CA ILE A 232 0.95 -0.63 12.23
C ILE A 232 0.50 -1.52 11.07
N GLN A 233 0.21 -2.79 11.34
CA GLN A 233 -0.18 -3.72 10.30
C GLN A 233 -1.60 -3.46 9.81
N GLY A 234 -1.76 -3.33 8.48
CA GLY A 234 -3.06 -3.09 7.87
C GLY A 234 -4.02 -4.27 7.96
N GLU A 235 -3.52 -5.51 7.92
CA GLU A 235 -4.33 -6.74 8.07
C GLU A 235 -4.14 -7.41 9.44
N GLY A 236 -2.99 -7.28 10.07
CA GLY A 236 -2.69 -7.88 11.37
C GLY A 236 -3.23 -7.08 12.56
N GLY A 237 -3.47 -5.79 12.39
CA GLY A 237 -3.99 -4.87 13.40
C GLY A 237 -2.96 -4.37 14.38
#